data_490c65fdb3cb70a4afde8da6e975f0b1
#
_entry.id   490c65fdb3cb70a4afde8da6e975f0b1
#
_cell.length_a   1.000
_cell.length_b   1.000
_cell.length_c   1.000
_cell.angle_alpha   90.00
_cell.angle_beta   90.00
_cell.angle_gamma   90.00
#
_symmetry.space_group_name_H-M   'P 1'
#
loop_
_entity.id
_entity.type
_entity.pdbx_description
1 polymer ?
#
loop_
_entity_poly.entity_id
_entity_poly.type
_entity_poly.pdbx_seq_one_letter_code
_entity_poly.pdbx_strand_id
1 'polypeptide(L)'
;MTYRIAVLLSGAGSNLQALLDAQRAGLLGPAEIGLVLSDRADAYGLQRALAQNLPTACVPLPSSPAGPLRVAARAAWEQRLARVATVFEPDLLVLAGFMRVLSASFLEQFPDQVINQHPALLPDDGGSSVVSPSGYRLPALRGANVVAEALRLGLPATGCTVHRVTPRVDDGPILARAEVLILPDDSAASLHERIKAEERRLIVEVVRGLAG
;
A
#
# COMPACT_ATOMS: atom_id res chain seq x y z
N MET A 1 -2.34 21.00 14.15
CA MET A 1 -1.00 20.59 13.65
C MET A 1 -1.21 19.88 12.32
N THR A 2 -0.30 20.01 11.36
CA THR A 2 -0.36 19.28 10.08
C THR A 2 0.07 17.84 10.32
N TYR A 3 -0.69 16.86 9.80
CA TYR A 3 -0.34 15.44 9.81
C TYR A 3 0.36 15.10 8.49
N ARG A 4 1.67 14.89 8.53
CA ARG A 4 2.51 14.70 7.33
C ARG A 4 2.50 13.26 6.87
N ILE A 5 2.21 13.03 5.60
CA ILE A 5 2.27 11.69 5.00
C ILE A 5 3.34 11.60 3.92
N ALA A 6 4.07 10.49 3.92
CA ALA A 6 4.93 10.10 2.81
C ALA A 6 4.31 8.91 2.09
N VAL A 7 4.21 8.99 0.76
CA VAL A 7 3.61 7.93 -0.07
C VAL A 7 4.70 7.20 -0.82
N LEU A 8 4.77 5.87 -0.63
CA LEU A 8 5.69 4.98 -1.34
C LEU A 8 4.95 4.21 -2.42
N LEU A 9 5.51 4.15 -3.63
CA LEU A 9 4.90 3.47 -4.78
C LEU A 9 5.95 2.88 -5.73
N SER A 10 5.54 1.91 -6.57
CA SER A 10 6.42 1.28 -7.56
C SER A 10 5.91 1.41 -9.01
N GLY A 11 4.76 2.05 -9.24
CA GLY A 11 4.12 2.03 -10.56
C GLY A 11 3.23 3.23 -10.88
N ALA A 12 2.04 2.96 -11.40
CA ALA A 12 1.12 3.96 -11.94
C ALA A 12 0.65 5.04 -10.94
N GLY A 13 0.60 4.73 -9.64
CA GLY A 13 0.24 5.68 -8.59
C GLY A 13 -1.25 6.06 -8.59
N SER A 14 -2.16 5.15 -8.91
CA SER A 14 -3.61 5.42 -8.89
C SER A 14 -4.14 5.75 -7.49
N ASN A 15 -3.61 5.07 -6.46
CA ASN A 15 -3.95 5.34 -5.07
C ASN A 15 -3.34 6.66 -4.58
N LEU A 16 -2.10 6.99 -5.02
CA LEU A 16 -1.54 8.32 -4.83
C LEU A 16 -2.45 9.39 -5.45
N GLN A 17 -2.95 9.18 -6.69
CA GLN A 17 -3.84 10.14 -7.32
C GLN A 17 -5.09 10.41 -6.50
N ALA A 18 -5.70 9.36 -5.93
CA ALA A 18 -6.87 9.52 -5.06
C ALA A 18 -6.56 10.36 -3.82
N LEU A 19 -5.39 10.15 -3.19
CA LEU A 19 -4.93 10.97 -2.07
C LEU A 19 -4.67 12.43 -2.48
N LEU A 20 -4.05 12.67 -3.64
CA LEU A 20 -3.82 14.01 -4.20
C LEU A 20 -5.13 14.76 -4.46
N ASP A 21 -6.09 14.08 -5.06
CA ASP A 21 -7.41 14.65 -5.36
C ASP A 21 -8.19 14.95 -4.07
N ALA A 22 -8.13 14.06 -3.09
CA ALA A 22 -8.73 14.25 -1.78
C ALA A 22 -8.09 15.41 -1.00
N GLN A 23 -6.76 15.53 -1.04
CA GLN A 23 -6.04 16.68 -0.43
C GLN A 23 -6.48 18.00 -1.06
N ARG A 24 -6.53 18.07 -2.40
CA ARG A 24 -6.99 19.27 -3.12
C ARG A 24 -8.42 19.65 -2.78
N ALA A 25 -9.28 18.66 -2.57
CA ALA A 25 -10.68 18.85 -2.18
C ALA A 25 -10.87 19.13 -0.67
N GLY A 26 -9.80 19.15 0.14
CA GLY A 26 -9.88 19.33 1.59
C GLY A 26 -10.48 18.12 2.33
N LEU A 27 -10.49 16.94 1.71
CA LEU A 27 -11.12 15.72 2.26
C LEU A 27 -10.19 14.88 3.13
N LEU A 28 -8.90 15.21 3.22
CA LEU A 28 -7.94 14.49 4.08
C LEU A 28 -7.87 15.05 5.51
N GLY A 29 -8.68 16.05 5.85
CA GLY A 29 -8.57 16.73 7.15
C GLY A 29 -7.21 17.43 7.30
N PRO A 30 -6.47 17.24 8.41
CA PRO A 30 -5.17 17.87 8.63
C PRO A 30 -4.01 17.12 7.90
N ALA A 31 -4.29 16.00 7.19
CA ALA A 31 -3.24 15.26 6.49
C ALA A 31 -2.77 15.98 5.22
N GLU A 32 -1.46 16.02 5.04
CA GLU A 32 -0.78 16.62 3.90
C GLU A 32 0.30 15.68 3.35
N ILE A 33 0.32 15.50 2.02
CA ILE A 33 1.36 14.73 1.35
C ILE A 33 2.63 15.59 1.27
N GLY A 34 3.62 15.26 2.09
CA GLY A 34 4.90 15.96 2.13
C GLY A 34 5.96 15.36 1.21
N LEU A 35 5.83 14.07 0.85
CA LEU A 35 6.83 13.37 0.04
C LEU A 35 6.21 12.22 -0.73
N VAL A 36 6.68 12.00 -1.97
CA VAL A 36 6.40 10.79 -2.75
C VAL A 36 7.71 10.09 -3.07
N LEU A 37 7.80 8.81 -2.70
CA LEU A 37 8.97 7.95 -2.88
C LEU A 37 8.68 6.81 -3.85
N SER A 38 9.68 6.44 -4.67
CA SER A 38 9.61 5.24 -5.48
C SER A 38 10.93 4.46 -5.45
N ASP A 39 10.83 3.11 -5.57
CA ASP A 39 11.95 2.24 -5.85
C ASP A 39 12.26 2.11 -7.35
N ARG A 40 11.50 2.83 -8.21
CA ARG A 40 11.60 2.79 -9.67
C ARG A 40 11.58 4.20 -10.26
N ALA A 41 12.58 4.51 -11.07
CA ALA A 41 12.68 5.82 -11.73
C ALA A 41 11.58 6.04 -12.79
N ASP A 42 11.08 4.95 -13.39
CA ASP A 42 10.03 4.95 -14.41
C ASP A 42 8.60 4.91 -13.82
N ALA A 43 8.45 4.96 -12.50
CA ALA A 43 7.15 4.98 -11.85
C ALA A 43 6.36 6.24 -12.20
N TYR A 44 5.23 6.08 -12.91
CA TYR A 44 4.39 7.21 -13.32
C TYR A 44 3.83 8.02 -12.13
N GLY A 45 3.70 7.40 -10.97
CA GLY A 45 3.31 8.07 -9.73
C GLY A 45 4.23 9.23 -9.34
N LEU A 46 5.53 9.18 -9.67
CA LEU A 46 6.44 10.30 -9.46
C LEU A 46 6.07 11.51 -10.33
N GLN A 47 5.66 11.27 -11.58
CA GLN A 47 5.21 12.34 -12.48
C GLN A 47 3.91 12.99 -11.99
N ARG A 48 3.00 12.19 -11.40
CA ARG A 48 1.77 12.71 -10.78
C ARG A 48 2.09 13.69 -9.64
N ALA A 49 3.05 13.32 -8.79
CA ALA A 49 3.48 14.16 -7.67
C ALA A 49 4.17 15.44 -8.16
N LEU A 50 5.09 15.35 -9.11
CA LEU A 50 5.77 16.48 -9.73
C LEU A 50 4.78 17.47 -10.37
N ALA A 51 3.73 16.98 -11.03
CA ALA A 51 2.67 17.81 -11.60
C ALA A 51 1.87 18.60 -10.54
N GLN A 52 1.97 18.22 -9.26
CA GLN A 52 1.39 18.92 -8.12
C GLN A 52 2.44 19.69 -7.31
N ASN A 53 3.67 19.85 -7.83
CA ASN A 53 4.82 20.49 -7.16
C ASN A 53 5.20 19.83 -5.83
N LEU A 54 4.93 18.53 -5.65
CA LEU A 54 5.30 17.81 -4.44
C LEU A 54 6.75 17.31 -4.50
N PRO A 55 7.46 17.31 -3.38
CA PRO A 55 8.76 16.67 -3.26
C PRO A 55 8.70 15.20 -3.67
N THR A 56 9.62 14.78 -4.52
CA THR A 56 9.75 13.41 -4.97
C THR A 56 11.17 12.90 -4.83
N ALA A 57 11.32 11.61 -4.53
CA ALA A 57 12.61 10.95 -4.60
C ALA A 57 12.49 9.53 -5.16
N CYS A 58 13.54 9.11 -5.88
CA CYS A 58 13.68 7.76 -6.34
C CYS A 58 14.89 7.11 -5.65
N VAL A 59 14.65 6.00 -4.98
CA VAL A 59 15.68 5.18 -4.32
C VAL A 59 15.65 3.77 -4.93
N PRO A 60 16.27 3.55 -6.09
CA PRO A 60 16.16 2.27 -6.77
C PRO A 60 16.88 1.16 -6.00
N LEU A 61 16.23 0.00 -5.93
CA LEU A 61 16.87 -1.20 -5.39
C LEU A 61 17.92 -1.70 -6.37
N PRO A 62 19.21 -1.72 -6.01
CA PRO A 62 20.26 -2.16 -6.92
C PRO A 62 20.12 -3.65 -7.25
N SER A 63 20.42 -4.00 -8.49
CA SER A 63 20.60 -5.39 -8.87
C SER A 63 21.81 -5.97 -8.13
N SER A 64 21.63 -7.10 -7.47
CA SER A 64 22.69 -7.76 -6.72
C SER A 64 22.68 -9.26 -7.00
N PRO A 65 23.84 -9.91 -7.03
CA PRO A 65 23.92 -11.37 -7.06
C PRO A 65 23.15 -11.99 -5.90
N ALA A 66 22.79 -13.26 -6.03
CA ALA A 66 22.18 -14.02 -4.93
C ALA A 66 23.14 -14.15 -3.72
N GLY A 67 22.60 -14.52 -2.56
CA GLY A 67 23.39 -14.80 -1.36
C GLY A 67 23.64 -13.57 -0.46
N PRO A 68 24.70 -13.61 0.39
CA PRO A 68 24.96 -12.60 1.42
C PRO A 68 25.09 -11.16 0.88
N LEU A 69 25.65 -10.99 -0.32
CA LEU A 69 25.78 -9.68 -0.96
C LEU A 69 24.40 -9.06 -1.27
N ARG A 70 23.42 -9.89 -1.64
CA ARG A 70 22.05 -9.43 -1.86
C ARG A 70 21.40 -8.94 -0.57
N VAL A 71 21.61 -9.65 0.53
CA VAL A 71 21.09 -9.26 1.86
C VAL A 71 21.69 -7.92 2.28
N ALA A 72 23.01 -7.77 2.18
CA ALA A 72 23.71 -6.53 2.54
C ALA A 72 23.27 -5.35 1.65
N ALA A 73 23.15 -5.55 0.34
CA ALA A 73 22.70 -4.53 -0.60
C ALA A 73 21.24 -4.11 -0.30
N ARG A 74 20.40 -5.07 0.07
CA ARG A 74 19.01 -4.80 0.47
C ARG A 74 18.95 -3.95 1.74
N ALA A 75 19.69 -4.32 2.78
CA ALA A 75 19.75 -3.58 4.03
C ALA A 75 20.26 -2.14 3.80
N ALA A 76 21.34 -1.97 3.03
CA ALA A 76 21.88 -0.66 2.69
C ALA A 76 20.87 0.18 1.85
N TRP A 77 20.07 -0.45 1.00
CA TRP A 77 19.00 0.21 0.25
C TRP A 77 17.88 0.69 1.18
N GLU A 78 17.41 -0.16 2.10
CA GLU A 78 16.37 0.21 3.08
C GLU A 78 16.82 1.34 3.99
N GLN A 79 18.09 1.36 4.41
CA GLN A 79 18.65 2.48 5.18
C GLN A 79 18.63 3.80 4.39
N ARG A 80 18.92 3.77 3.07
CA ARG A 80 18.81 4.97 2.21
C ARG A 80 17.36 5.41 2.09
N LEU A 81 16.44 4.47 1.86
CA LEU A 81 15.00 4.74 1.76
C LEU A 81 14.49 5.40 3.05
N ALA A 82 14.84 4.84 4.21
CA ALA A 82 14.46 5.38 5.51
C ALA A 82 15.03 6.79 5.74
N ARG A 83 16.31 7.02 5.46
CA ARG A 83 16.92 8.36 5.59
C ARG A 83 16.19 9.41 4.76
N VAL A 84 15.84 9.08 3.51
CA VAL A 84 15.08 10.01 2.65
C VAL A 84 13.71 10.29 3.24
N ALA A 85 13.00 9.27 3.72
CA ALA A 85 11.69 9.45 4.34
C ALA A 85 11.79 10.33 5.60
N THR A 86 12.76 10.05 6.49
CA THR A 86 12.92 10.75 7.78
C THR A 86 13.19 12.26 7.62
N VAL A 87 13.86 12.70 6.54
CA VAL A 87 14.10 14.14 6.29
C VAL A 87 12.79 14.95 6.22
N PHE A 88 11.70 14.33 5.83
CA PHE A 88 10.39 14.97 5.72
C PHE A 88 9.52 14.80 6.97
N GLU A 89 10.06 14.16 8.02
CA GLU A 89 9.39 13.95 9.30
C GLU A 89 7.93 13.48 9.15
N PRO A 90 7.67 12.35 8.45
CA PRO A 90 6.32 11.89 8.22
C PRO A 90 5.71 11.31 9.51
N ASP A 91 4.45 11.63 9.77
CA ASP A 91 3.63 10.98 10.79
C ASP A 91 3.12 9.62 10.29
N LEU A 92 3.02 9.46 8.96
CA LEU A 92 2.53 8.23 8.33
C LEU A 92 3.26 7.95 7.01
N LEU A 93 3.66 6.69 6.81
CA LEU A 93 4.12 6.15 5.54
C LEU A 93 2.99 5.30 4.92
N VAL A 94 2.57 5.65 3.71
CA VAL A 94 1.52 4.95 2.97
C VAL A 94 2.14 4.16 1.83
N LEU A 95 2.09 2.82 1.89
CA LEU A 95 2.50 1.95 0.81
C LEU A 95 1.34 1.84 -0.21
N ALA A 96 1.37 2.66 -1.25
CA ALA A 96 0.34 2.77 -2.28
C ALA A 96 0.76 2.03 -3.56
N GLY A 97 0.76 0.72 -3.52
CA GLY A 97 1.29 -0.12 -4.61
C GLY A 97 2.82 -0.14 -4.62
N PHE A 98 3.44 -0.22 -3.45
CA PHE A 98 4.88 -0.40 -3.27
C PHE A 98 5.23 -1.89 -3.26
N MET A 99 5.92 -2.36 -4.31
CA MET A 99 6.15 -3.78 -4.58
C MET A 99 7.37 -4.36 -3.83
N ARG A 100 7.70 -3.83 -2.65
CA ARG A 100 8.81 -4.31 -1.82
C ARG A 100 8.34 -4.62 -0.40
N VAL A 101 8.75 -5.77 0.10
CA VAL A 101 8.57 -6.10 1.51
C VAL A 101 9.61 -5.31 2.31
N LEU A 102 9.22 -4.62 3.34
CA LEU A 102 10.11 -3.87 4.23
C LEU A 102 10.54 -4.75 5.41
N SER A 103 11.81 -4.65 5.79
CA SER A 103 12.36 -5.44 6.90
C SER A 103 11.93 -4.91 8.26
N ALA A 104 12.08 -5.74 9.30
CA ALA A 104 11.86 -5.32 10.69
C ALA A 104 12.69 -4.07 11.04
N SER A 105 13.96 -4.03 10.64
CA SER A 105 14.86 -2.91 10.92
C SER A 105 14.46 -1.60 10.22
N PHE A 106 13.73 -1.67 9.10
CA PHE A 106 13.11 -0.49 8.51
C PHE A 106 11.90 -0.05 9.33
N LEU A 107 11.02 -0.99 9.68
CA LEU A 107 9.79 -0.71 10.42
C LEU A 107 10.05 -0.17 11.84
N GLU A 108 11.12 -0.60 12.49
CA GLU A 108 11.57 -0.09 13.80
C GLU A 108 11.90 1.41 13.79
N GLN A 109 12.21 1.99 12.63
CA GLN A 109 12.44 3.43 12.48
C GLN A 109 11.12 4.23 12.34
N PHE A 110 10.01 3.54 12.07
CA PHE A 110 8.68 4.12 11.87
C PHE A 110 7.63 3.30 12.64
N PRO A 111 7.73 3.24 13.99
CA PRO A 111 6.87 2.37 14.80
C PRO A 111 5.40 2.79 14.64
N ASP A 112 4.55 1.83 14.27
CA ASP A 112 3.12 2.03 14.01
C ASP A 112 2.75 3.11 12.98
N GLN A 113 3.74 3.56 12.17
CA GLN A 113 3.54 4.64 11.19
C GLN A 113 3.45 4.13 9.75
N VAL A 114 3.52 2.83 9.49
CA VAL A 114 3.50 2.29 8.12
C VAL A 114 2.20 1.55 7.87
N ILE A 115 1.47 1.96 6.82
CA ILE A 115 0.27 1.26 6.36
C ILE A 115 0.46 0.76 4.92
N ASN A 116 -0.20 -0.36 4.62
CA ASN A 116 -0.21 -0.93 3.28
C ASN A 116 -1.64 -1.15 2.80
N GLN A 117 -1.81 -1.09 1.50
CA GLN A 117 -3.04 -1.44 0.82
C GLN A 117 -2.84 -2.73 0.03
N HIS A 118 -3.67 -3.72 0.34
CA HIS A 118 -3.60 -5.07 -0.23
C HIS A 118 -4.89 -5.40 -0.98
N PRO A 119 -4.84 -5.92 -2.23
CA PRO A 119 -6.02 -6.16 -3.07
C PRO A 119 -6.71 -7.51 -2.78
N ALA A 120 -6.90 -7.83 -1.51
CA ALA A 120 -7.70 -8.94 -1.01
C ALA A 120 -8.24 -8.65 0.39
N LEU A 121 -9.24 -9.42 0.83
CA LEU A 121 -9.71 -9.40 2.22
C LEU A 121 -8.72 -10.16 3.11
N LEU A 122 -8.30 -9.54 4.21
CA LEU A 122 -7.42 -10.13 5.22
C LEU A 122 -8.17 -10.29 6.55
N PRO A 123 -7.90 -11.36 7.33
CA PRO A 123 -8.49 -11.56 8.64
C PRO A 123 -7.84 -10.69 9.73
N ASP A 124 -8.58 -10.37 10.79
CA ASP A 124 -8.09 -9.57 11.92
C ASP A 124 -7.07 -10.31 12.80
N ASP A 125 -7.16 -11.63 12.84
CA ASP A 125 -6.38 -12.52 13.71
C ASP A 125 -5.12 -13.10 13.06
N GLY A 126 -4.79 -12.67 11.84
CA GLY A 126 -3.69 -13.26 11.06
C GLY A 126 -3.95 -14.69 10.60
N GLY A 127 -5.18 -15.19 10.73
CA GLY A 127 -5.59 -16.54 10.37
C GLY A 127 -5.51 -16.83 8.87
N SER A 128 -5.87 -18.07 8.50
CA SER A 128 -5.85 -18.53 7.10
C SER A 128 -7.15 -18.27 6.35
N SER A 129 -8.18 -17.74 7.00
CA SER A 129 -9.47 -17.43 6.39
C SER A 129 -10.08 -16.16 6.96
N VAL A 130 -10.92 -15.51 6.17
CA VAL A 130 -11.70 -14.33 6.56
C VAL A 130 -13.18 -14.58 6.26
N VAL A 131 -14.06 -14.04 7.08
CA VAL A 131 -15.49 -13.98 6.76
C VAL A 131 -15.76 -12.60 6.15
N SER A 132 -16.27 -12.59 4.92
CA SER A 132 -16.59 -11.36 4.21
C SER A 132 -17.87 -10.71 4.76
N PRO A 133 -18.13 -9.41 4.49
CA PRO A 133 -19.38 -8.75 4.85
C PRO A 133 -20.65 -9.47 4.38
N SER A 134 -20.61 -10.09 3.20
CA SER A 134 -21.71 -10.92 2.67
C SER A 134 -21.80 -12.31 3.27
N GLY A 135 -20.96 -12.64 4.27
CA GLY A 135 -21.00 -13.92 4.99
C GLY A 135 -20.22 -15.08 4.37
N TYR A 136 -19.48 -14.85 3.28
CA TYR A 136 -18.65 -15.88 2.67
C TYR A 136 -17.39 -16.14 3.51
N ARG A 137 -17.08 -17.41 3.78
CA ARG A 137 -15.78 -17.81 4.33
C ARG A 137 -14.77 -17.95 3.18
N LEU A 138 -13.80 -17.06 3.13
CA LEU A 138 -12.81 -16.98 2.05
C LEU A 138 -11.41 -17.28 2.60
N PRO A 139 -10.51 -17.88 1.79
CA PRO A 139 -9.10 -17.99 2.17
C PRO A 139 -8.45 -16.59 2.24
N ALA A 140 -7.56 -16.40 3.20
CA ALA A 140 -6.76 -15.19 3.29
C ALA A 140 -5.65 -15.23 2.23
N LEU A 141 -5.86 -14.52 1.12
CA LEU A 141 -4.90 -14.44 0.02
C LEU A 141 -3.87 -13.33 0.34
N ARG A 142 -2.59 -13.70 0.47
CA ARG A 142 -1.48 -12.81 0.79
C ARG A 142 -0.44 -12.78 -0.32
N GLY A 143 0.38 -11.73 -0.34
CA GLY A 143 1.46 -11.56 -1.31
C GLY A 143 0.99 -11.10 -2.69
N ALA A 144 1.65 -11.56 -3.73
CA ALA A 144 1.41 -11.13 -5.10
C ALA A 144 0.32 -11.96 -5.82
N ASN A 145 -0.26 -11.40 -6.89
CA ASN A 145 -1.21 -12.08 -7.81
C ASN A 145 -2.53 -12.55 -7.17
N VAL A 146 -2.90 -12.02 -6.02
CA VAL A 146 -4.10 -12.46 -5.27
C VAL A 146 -5.41 -12.29 -6.06
N VAL A 147 -5.51 -11.32 -6.97
CA VAL A 147 -6.70 -11.13 -7.81
C VAL A 147 -6.89 -12.30 -8.79
N ALA A 148 -5.80 -12.70 -9.46
CA ALA A 148 -5.83 -13.87 -10.35
C ALA A 148 -6.09 -15.16 -9.57
N GLU A 149 -5.54 -15.26 -8.37
CA GLU A 149 -5.74 -16.42 -7.49
C GLU A 149 -7.19 -16.52 -7.01
N ALA A 150 -7.84 -15.41 -6.67
CA ALA A 150 -9.27 -15.41 -6.30
C ALA A 150 -10.15 -15.96 -7.42
N LEU A 151 -9.88 -15.56 -8.67
CA LEU A 151 -10.58 -16.08 -9.86
C LEU A 151 -10.29 -17.57 -10.08
N ARG A 152 -9.02 -17.97 -9.99
CA ARG A 152 -8.61 -19.38 -10.14
C ARG A 152 -9.30 -20.32 -9.14
N LEU A 153 -9.51 -19.83 -7.92
CA LEU A 153 -10.21 -20.57 -6.87
C LEU A 153 -11.74 -20.52 -6.99
N GLY A 154 -12.30 -19.76 -7.95
CA GLY A 154 -13.74 -19.60 -8.10
C GLY A 154 -14.40 -18.97 -6.88
N LEU A 155 -13.73 -18.04 -6.22
CA LEU A 155 -14.29 -17.40 -5.02
C LEU A 155 -15.49 -16.53 -5.39
N PRO A 156 -16.52 -16.44 -4.54
CA PRO A 156 -17.69 -15.59 -4.78
C PRO A 156 -17.39 -14.10 -4.56
N ALA A 157 -16.37 -13.80 -3.78
CA ALA A 157 -15.99 -12.44 -3.43
C ALA A 157 -14.48 -12.34 -3.15
N THR A 158 -13.97 -11.14 -3.22
CA THR A 158 -12.64 -10.71 -2.78
C THR A 158 -12.77 -9.28 -2.23
N GLY A 159 -11.76 -8.45 -2.35
CA GLY A 159 -11.87 -7.05 -1.92
C GLY A 159 -10.51 -6.38 -1.79
N CYS A 160 -10.44 -5.42 -0.91
CA CYS A 160 -9.19 -4.79 -0.52
C CYS A 160 -9.16 -4.54 0.99
N THR A 161 -7.95 -4.44 1.52
CA THR A 161 -7.67 -4.22 2.94
C THR A 161 -6.59 -3.16 3.10
N VAL A 162 -6.82 -2.19 3.97
CA VAL A 162 -5.76 -1.31 4.49
C VAL A 162 -5.38 -1.80 5.88
N HIS A 163 -4.10 -2.05 6.10
CA HIS A 163 -3.59 -2.61 7.35
C HIS A 163 -2.27 -1.95 7.77
N ARG A 164 -1.93 -2.02 9.06
CA ARG A 164 -0.58 -1.69 9.57
C ARG A 164 0.42 -2.70 9.03
N VAL A 165 1.61 -2.23 8.69
CA VAL A 165 2.66 -3.12 8.19
C VAL A 165 3.45 -3.70 9.36
N THR A 166 3.63 -5.02 9.32
CA THR A 166 4.47 -5.78 10.26
C THR A 166 5.56 -6.52 9.47
N PRO A 167 6.56 -7.12 10.13
CA PRO A 167 7.56 -7.93 9.44
C PRO A 167 6.99 -9.16 8.70
N ARG A 168 5.77 -9.59 9.05
CA ARG A 168 5.04 -10.65 8.34
C ARG A 168 4.22 -10.02 7.22
N VAL A 169 4.30 -10.63 6.02
CA VAL A 169 3.61 -10.12 4.83
C VAL A 169 2.09 -10.20 5.00
N ASP A 170 1.41 -9.07 4.80
CA ASP A 170 -0.05 -8.93 4.83
C ASP A 170 -0.71 -9.55 6.08
N ASP A 171 -0.14 -9.27 7.26
CA ASP A 171 -0.53 -9.89 8.53
C ASP A 171 -0.57 -8.91 9.72
N GLY A 172 -0.62 -7.62 9.46
CA GLY A 172 -0.72 -6.60 10.49
C GLY A 172 -2.17 -6.22 10.83
N PRO A 173 -2.37 -5.44 11.90
CA PRO A 173 -3.67 -4.95 12.32
C PRO A 173 -4.46 -4.30 11.19
N ILE A 174 -5.71 -4.70 11.01
CA ILE A 174 -6.59 -4.18 9.97
C ILE A 174 -7.14 -2.82 10.38
N LEU A 175 -7.06 -1.86 9.48
CA LEU A 175 -7.63 -0.52 9.65
C LEU A 175 -8.99 -0.40 8.96
N ALA A 176 -9.12 -0.96 7.76
CA ALA A 176 -10.37 -0.99 7.02
C ALA A 176 -10.35 -2.07 5.93
N ARG A 177 -11.54 -2.52 5.52
CA ARG A 177 -11.77 -3.49 4.43
C ARG A 177 -12.94 -3.07 3.57
N ALA A 178 -12.89 -3.41 2.29
CA ALA A 178 -14.03 -3.32 1.39
C ALA A 178 -14.15 -4.62 0.58
N GLU A 179 -15.36 -5.18 0.53
CA GLU A 179 -15.68 -6.36 -0.26
C GLU A 179 -15.96 -5.99 -1.70
N VAL A 180 -15.54 -6.85 -2.63
CA VAL A 180 -15.87 -6.78 -4.06
C VAL A 180 -16.36 -8.16 -4.48
N LEU A 181 -17.63 -8.26 -4.88
CA LEU A 181 -18.18 -9.51 -5.43
C LEU A 181 -17.51 -9.85 -6.76
N ILE A 182 -17.23 -11.11 -6.99
CA ILE A 182 -16.70 -11.60 -8.27
C ILE A 182 -17.88 -11.94 -9.18
N LEU A 183 -17.91 -11.34 -10.38
CA LEU A 183 -18.96 -11.55 -11.36
C LEU A 183 -18.61 -12.75 -12.26
N PRO A 184 -19.61 -13.46 -12.81
CA PRO A 184 -19.37 -14.64 -13.65
C PRO A 184 -18.43 -14.41 -14.84
N ASP A 185 -18.45 -13.21 -15.42
CA ASP A 185 -17.67 -12.85 -16.61
C ASP A 185 -16.40 -12.05 -16.28
N ASP A 186 -15.98 -12.01 -15.00
CA ASP A 186 -14.79 -11.27 -14.62
C ASP A 186 -13.51 -11.90 -15.18
N SER A 187 -12.75 -11.07 -15.83
CA SER A 187 -11.32 -11.28 -16.04
C SER A 187 -10.50 -10.73 -14.85
N ALA A 188 -9.24 -11.12 -14.73
CA ALA A 188 -8.36 -10.53 -13.73
C ALA A 188 -8.25 -9.01 -13.88
N ALA A 189 -8.30 -8.48 -15.08
CA ALA A 189 -8.25 -7.06 -15.35
C ALA A 189 -9.54 -6.34 -14.91
N SER A 190 -10.73 -6.84 -15.26
CA SER A 190 -11.99 -6.22 -14.87
C SER A 190 -12.22 -6.25 -13.37
N LEU A 191 -11.95 -7.38 -12.72
CA LEU A 191 -12.02 -7.51 -11.26
C LEU A 191 -11.06 -6.57 -10.58
N HIS A 192 -9.80 -6.48 -11.05
CA HIS A 192 -8.79 -5.60 -10.46
C HIS A 192 -9.17 -4.13 -10.57
N GLU A 193 -9.78 -3.68 -11.69
CA GLU A 193 -10.25 -2.29 -11.78
C GLU A 193 -11.37 -1.97 -10.78
N ARG A 194 -12.28 -2.91 -10.49
CA ARG A 194 -13.30 -2.74 -9.45
C ARG A 194 -12.70 -2.74 -8.05
N ILE A 195 -11.71 -3.59 -7.78
CA ILE A 195 -10.95 -3.56 -6.52
C ILE A 195 -10.23 -2.22 -6.36
N LYS A 196 -9.54 -1.73 -7.41
CA LYS A 196 -8.87 -0.42 -7.38
C LYS A 196 -9.82 0.75 -7.10
N ALA A 197 -11.08 0.67 -7.53
CA ALA A 197 -12.07 1.70 -7.20
C ALA A 197 -12.30 1.76 -5.68
N GLU A 198 -12.48 0.60 -5.03
CA GLU A 198 -12.61 0.51 -3.59
C GLU A 198 -11.31 0.86 -2.85
N GLU A 199 -10.17 0.44 -3.37
CA GLU A 199 -8.85 0.81 -2.83
C GLU A 199 -8.69 2.32 -2.72
N ARG A 200 -9.02 3.07 -3.80
CA ARG A 200 -8.90 4.53 -3.83
C ARG A 200 -9.81 5.21 -2.81
N ARG A 201 -11.02 4.70 -2.62
CA ARG A 201 -11.94 5.20 -1.60
C ARG A 201 -11.41 4.92 -0.20
N LEU A 202 -11.03 3.67 0.05
CA LEU A 202 -10.66 3.17 1.37
C LEU A 202 -9.39 3.84 1.90
N ILE A 203 -8.37 4.04 1.05
CA ILE A 203 -7.11 4.67 1.50
C ILE A 203 -7.32 6.12 1.91
N VAL A 204 -8.20 6.86 1.24
CA VAL A 204 -8.56 8.23 1.61
C VAL A 204 -9.27 8.26 2.96
N GLU A 205 -10.22 7.36 3.18
CA GLU A 205 -10.95 7.26 4.45
C GLU A 205 -10.02 6.92 5.61
N VAL A 206 -9.12 5.96 5.42
CA VAL A 206 -8.15 5.55 6.45
C VAL A 206 -7.18 6.67 6.78
N VAL A 207 -6.58 7.31 5.77
CA VAL A 207 -5.63 8.41 5.99
C VAL A 207 -6.31 9.56 6.72
N ARG A 208 -7.53 9.95 6.33
CA ARG A 208 -8.31 10.98 7.02
C ARG A 208 -8.58 10.60 8.49
N GLY A 209 -8.98 9.34 8.73
CA GLY A 209 -9.29 8.87 10.09
C GLY A 209 -8.07 8.76 11.01
N LEU A 210 -6.86 8.54 10.46
CA LEU A 210 -5.63 8.51 11.24
C LEU A 210 -5.10 9.92 11.56
N ALA A 211 -5.47 10.91 10.77
CA ALA A 211 -4.99 12.28 10.91
C ALA A 211 -5.86 13.15 11.84
N GLY A 212 -7.09 12.79 12.08
CA GLY A 212 -8.04 13.58 12.86
C GLY A 212 -8.94 12.81 13.74
#